data_6748abf56e6defc9b962bbd1f36928ff
#
_entry.id   6748abf56e6defc9b962bbd1f36928ff
#
_cell.length_a   1.000
_cell.length_b   1.000
_cell.length_c   1.000
_cell.angle_alpha   90.00
_cell.angle_beta   90.00
_cell.angle_gamma   90.00
#
_symmetry.space_group_name_H-M   'P 1'
#
loop_
_entity.id
_entity.type
_entity.pdbx_description
1 polymer ?
#
loop_
_entity_poly.entity_id
_entity_poly.type
_entity_poly.pdbx_seq_one_letter_code
_entity_poly.pdbx_strand_id
1 'polypeptide(L)'
;MEKTKQELLKEWSEKWTKQFNELSQTHNTPYYTQSPLNVIETDVELMVIGINPKGNGKCTSTHTTDGYLEGNKEWWSKRFDKELKDSRFLANGRLFLGYGSKCPDSQIDDDKKVVWTNLSPFESSKGVSNLKKELLAEGIKSTIELINILRPKKIVFMETNAFETLRNNMDEAKADTIKSIQVFDNLKWEIGTVFGIPAVSILHPSSRDWMVSKYFISLFLFLHNLIIHEFPDKSLKDIRKTMRNELNLWKQRIQAVDEL
;
A
#
# COMPACT_ATOMS: atom_id res chain seq x y z
N MET A 1 14.14 -20.45 21.10
CA MET A 1 14.64 -19.79 19.88
C MET A 1 13.52 -18.90 19.36
N GLU A 2 13.81 -17.68 19.02
CA GLU A 2 12.84 -16.83 18.32
C GLU A 2 12.65 -17.35 16.90
N LYS A 3 11.38 -17.32 16.42
CA LYS A 3 11.04 -17.73 15.07
C LYS A 3 11.61 -16.74 14.05
N THR A 4 12.06 -17.26 12.94
CA THR A 4 12.47 -16.44 11.79
C THR A 4 11.26 -15.77 11.15
N LYS A 5 11.48 -14.68 10.41
CA LYS A 5 10.43 -13.99 9.64
C LYS A 5 9.70 -14.94 8.68
N GLN A 6 10.45 -15.85 8.04
CA GLN A 6 9.86 -16.82 7.11
C GLN A 6 8.97 -17.85 7.81
N GLU A 7 9.34 -18.30 9.00
CA GLU A 7 8.49 -19.17 9.83
C GLU A 7 7.20 -18.45 10.24
N LEU A 8 7.31 -17.20 10.68
CA LEU A 8 6.14 -16.39 11.03
C LEU A 8 5.21 -16.14 9.84
N LEU A 9 5.76 -15.85 8.65
CA LEU A 9 5.00 -15.69 7.42
C LEU A 9 4.28 -16.99 7.01
N LYS A 10 4.93 -18.15 7.20
CA LYS A 10 4.34 -19.43 6.92
C LYS A 10 3.15 -19.72 7.84
N GLU A 11 3.29 -19.51 9.15
CA GLU A 11 2.22 -19.66 10.13
C GLU A 11 1.05 -18.69 9.85
N TRP A 12 1.36 -17.44 9.52
CA TRP A 12 0.37 -16.45 9.10
C TRP A 12 -0.39 -16.92 7.86
N SER A 13 0.30 -17.38 6.85
CA SER A 13 -0.32 -17.88 5.63
C SER A 13 -1.19 -19.12 5.89
N GLU A 14 -0.72 -20.07 6.68
CA GLU A 14 -1.49 -21.28 7.03
C GLU A 14 -2.80 -20.91 7.74
N LYS A 15 -2.72 -20.06 8.76
CA LYS A 15 -3.88 -19.58 9.50
C LYS A 15 -4.89 -18.89 8.58
N TRP A 16 -4.44 -17.90 7.83
CA TRP A 16 -5.34 -17.04 7.08
C TRP A 16 -5.85 -17.65 5.80
N THR A 17 -5.08 -18.51 5.13
CA THR A 17 -5.53 -19.25 3.96
C THR A 17 -6.70 -20.18 4.32
N LYS A 18 -6.61 -20.87 5.46
CA LYS A 18 -7.71 -21.71 5.96
C LYS A 18 -8.98 -20.89 6.16
N GLN A 19 -8.89 -19.79 6.90
CA GLN A 19 -10.03 -18.93 7.21
C GLN A 19 -10.61 -18.25 5.96
N PHE A 20 -9.76 -17.75 5.08
CA PHE A 20 -10.21 -17.07 3.86
C PHE A 20 -10.84 -18.02 2.84
N ASN A 21 -10.38 -19.26 2.75
CA ASN A 21 -11.04 -20.28 1.95
C ASN A 21 -12.48 -20.54 2.45
N GLU A 22 -12.67 -20.70 3.77
CA GLU A 22 -13.99 -20.88 4.37
C GLU A 22 -14.90 -19.66 4.14
N LEU A 23 -14.40 -18.46 4.34
CA LEU A 23 -15.13 -17.21 4.11
C LEU A 23 -15.48 -17.01 2.63
N SER A 24 -14.56 -17.34 1.73
CA SER A 24 -14.79 -17.28 0.27
C SER A 24 -15.95 -18.18 -0.13
N GLN A 25 -15.98 -19.41 0.38
CA GLN A 25 -17.09 -20.36 0.13
C GLN A 25 -18.41 -19.85 0.74
N THR A 26 -18.39 -19.45 2.00
CA THR A 26 -19.57 -18.98 2.73
C THR A 26 -20.23 -17.77 2.08
N HIS A 27 -19.42 -16.86 1.57
CA HIS A 27 -19.90 -15.59 1.01
C HIS A 27 -19.95 -15.56 -0.52
N ASN A 28 -19.53 -16.63 -1.18
CA ASN A 28 -19.39 -16.70 -2.64
C ASN A 28 -18.65 -15.47 -3.19
N THR A 29 -17.50 -15.18 -2.58
CA THR A 29 -16.71 -13.97 -2.86
C THR A 29 -15.25 -14.37 -3.02
N PRO A 30 -14.61 -14.11 -4.16
CA PRO A 30 -13.21 -14.45 -4.34
C PRO A 30 -12.32 -13.56 -3.49
N TYR A 31 -11.15 -14.09 -3.13
CA TYR A 31 -10.11 -13.32 -2.49
C TYR A 31 -8.78 -13.49 -3.24
N TYR A 32 -7.93 -12.52 -3.10
CA TYR A 32 -6.68 -12.42 -3.86
C TYR A 32 -5.48 -12.39 -2.94
N THR A 33 -4.38 -12.85 -3.46
CA THR A 33 -3.09 -12.78 -2.78
C THR A 33 -2.50 -11.36 -2.91
N GLN A 34 -1.52 -11.07 -2.10
CA GLN A 34 -0.67 -9.88 -2.15
C GLN A 34 0.52 -10.08 -3.12
N SER A 35 1.45 -9.14 -3.16
CA SER A 35 2.76 -9.35 -3.80
C SER A 35 3.49 -10.55 -3.17
N PRO A 36 4.45 -11.17 -3.87
CA PRO A 36 5.18 -12.32 -3.34
C PRO A 36 5.84 -12.02 -1.99
N LEU A 37 5.55 -12.83 -0.98
CA LEU A 37 6.14 -12.74 0.35
C LEU A 37 7.28 -13.75 0.56
N ASN A 38 7.30 -14.82 -0.22
CA ASN A 38 8.31 -15.86 -0.14
C ASN A 38 9.72 -15.41 -0.57
N VAL A 39 9.82 -14.24 -1.21
CA VAL A 39 11.10 -13.62 -1.62
C VAL A 39 11.60 -12.55 -0.64
N ILE A 40 10.83 -12.24 0.41
CA ILE A 40 11.21 -11.24 1.42
C ILE A 40 12.20 -11.85 2.40
N GLU A 41 13.47 -11.58 2.20
CA GLU A 41 14.57 -12.11 3.04
C GLU A 41 15.07 -11.10 4.07
N THR A 42 14.86 -9.81 3.81
CA THR A 42 15.41 -8.69 4.59
C THR A 42 14.31 -7.77 5.12
N ASP A 43 14.70 -6.61 5.60
CA ASP A 43 13.75 -5.59 6.05
C ASP A 43 12.93 -5.04 4.88
N VAL A 44 11.63 -4.94 5.11
CA VAL A 44 10.71 -4.30 4.16
C VAL A 44 10.86 -2.78 4.26
N GLU A 45 11.23 -2.15 3.18
CA GLU A 45 11.36 -0.69 3.12
C GLU A 45 10.01 -0.01 3.07
N LEU A 46 9.06 -0.62 2.33
CA LEU A 46 7.77 -0.04 2.06
C LEU A 46 6.67 -1.10 2.01
N MET A 47 5.58 -0.84 2.72
CA MET A 47 4.34 -1.60 2.59
C MET A 47 3.24 -0.71 2.03
N VAL A 48 2.64 -1.15 0.94
CA VAL A 48 1.56 -0.44 0.24
C VAL A 48 0.27 -1.18 0.49
N ILE A 49 -0.73 -0.48 1.02
CA ILE A 49 -1.99 -1.08 1.46
C ILE A 49 -3.15 -0.40 0.75
N GLY A 50 -3.84 -1.15 -0.11
CA GLY A 50 -5.16 -0.76 -0.65
C GLY A 50 -6.29 -1.13 0.31
N ILE A 51 -7.53 -0.81 -0.06
CA ILE A 51 -8.68 -1.24 0.74
C ILE A 51 -9.03 -2.68 0.43
N ASN A 52 -9.35 -2.97 -0.83
CA ASN A 52 -9.69 -4.29 -1.30
C ASN A 52 -9.61 -4.37 -2.84
N PRO A 53 -9.47 -5.57 -3.41
CA PRO A 53 -9.50 -5.75 -4.85
C PRO A 53 -10.87 -5.35 -5.44
N LYS A 54 -10.85 -4.74 -6.61
CA LYS A 54 -12.07 -4.41 -7.36
C LYS A 54 -12.43 -5.54 -8.29
N GLY A 55 -13.69 -5.96 -8.25
CA GLY A 55 -14.24 -6.92 -9.19
C GLY A 55 -15.74 -7.12 -9.03
N ASN A 56 -16.32 -7.93 -9.87
CA ASN A 56 -17.75 -8.26 -9.88
C ASN A 56 -18.01 -9.76 -9.69
N GLY A 57 -16.98 -10.49 -9.25
CA GLY A 57 -17.01 -11.95 -9.20
C GLY A 57 -18.00 -12.47 -8.18
N LYS A 58 -18.89 -13.32 -8.65
CA LYS A 58 -19.70 -14.20 -7.83
C LYS A 58 -19.11 -15.61 -7.94
N CYS A 59 -17.89 -15.75 -7.53
CA CYS A 59 -17.17 -17.03 -7.52
C CYS A 59 -16.41 -17.18 -6.23
N THR A 60 -15.99 -18.37 -5.95
CA THR A 60 -15.12 -18.67 -4.81
C THR A 60 -13.67 -18.76 -5.28
N SER A 61 -12.74 -18.50 -4.41
CA SER A 61 -11.33 -18.82 -4.62
C SER A 61 -10.79 -19.67 -3.48
N THR A 62 -9.78 -20.46 -3.79
CA THR A 62 -9.09 -21.31 -2.83
C THR A 62 -7.60 -21.21 -3.10
N HIS A 63 -6.83 -20.93 -2.06
CA HIS A 63 -5.38 -20.89 -2.14
C HIS A 63 -4.77 -21.90 -1.16
N THR A 64 -3.60 -22.42 -1.52
CA THR A 64 -2.76 -23.18 -0.60
C THR A 64 -1.91 -22.22 0.22
N THR A 65 -1.36 -22.68 1.34
CA THR A 65 -0.43 -21.90 2.17
C THR A 65 0.72 -21.34 1.35
N ASP A 66 1.40 -22.19 0.60
CA ASP A 66 2.54 -21.77 -0.21
C ASP A 66 2.11 -20.87 -1.38
N GLY A 67 1.00 -21.18 -2.05
CA GLY A 67 0.45 -20.34 -3.11
C GLY A 67 0.05 -18.94 -2.63
N TYR A 68 -0.40 -18.82 -1.38
CA TYR A 68 -0.72 -17.53 -0.80
C TYR A 68 0.56 -16.71 -0.50
N LEU A 69 1.63 -17.35 -0.05
CA LEU A 69 2.95 -16.71 0.13
C LEU A 69 3.61 -16.35 -1.20
N GLU A 70 3.43 -17.18 -2.22
CA GLU A 70 3.91 -16.88 -3.56
C GLU A 70 3.28 -15.64 -4.17
N GLY A 71 2.13 -15.25 -3.65
CA GLY A 71 1.41 -14.08 -4.08
C GLY A 71 0.87 -14.18 -5.50
N ASN A 72 0.42 -13.06 -6.04
CA ASN A 72 -0.02 -12.98 -7.43
C ASN A 72 1.18 -12.73 -8.36
N LYS A 73 1.96 -13.77 -8.61
CA LYS A 73 3.16 -13.70 -9.44
C LYS A 73 2.88 -13.16 -10.85
N GLU A 74 1.76 -13.57 -11.46
CA GLU A 74 1.40 -13.13 -12.81
C GLU A 74 1.13 -11.62 -12.84
N TRP A 75 0.31 -11.12 -11.92
CA TRP A 75 0.04 -9.70 -11.81
C TRP A 75 1.31 -8.91 -11.47
N TRP A 76 2.11 -9.42 -10.55
CA TRP A 76 3.35 -8.78 -10.13
C TRP A 76 4.38 -8.73 -11.27
N SER A 77 4.49 -9.76 -12.08
CA SER A 77 5.39 -9.78 -13.24
C SER A 77 5.01 -8.74 -14.30
N LYS A 78 3.72 -8.42 -14.43
CA LYS A 78 3.20 -7.43 -15.38
C LYS A 78 3.33 -5.99 -14.91
N ARG A 79 3.82 -5.73 -13.71
CA ARG A 79 3.91 -4.37 -13.13
C ARG A 79 4.80 -3.40 -13.90
N PHE A 80 5.64 -3.91 -14.77
CA PHE A 80 6.50 -3.12 -15.66
C PHE A 80 5.98 -3.01 -17.10
N ASP A 81 4.96 -3.75 -17.45
CA ASP A 81 4.41 -3.77 -18.78
C ASP A 81 3.59 -2.50 -19.06
N LYS A 82 4.08 -1.66 -19.96
CA LYS A 82 3.48 -0.36 -20.29
C LYS A 82 2.22 -0.48 -21.17
N GLU A 83 2.01 -1.61 -21.83
CA GLU A 83 0.94 -1.79 -22.81
C GLU A 83 -0.36 -2.28 -22.18
N LEU A 84 -0.31 -2.90 -21.01
CA LEU A 84 -1.49 -3.41 -20.33
C LEU A 84 -2.26 -2.30 -19.60
N LYS A 85 -3.59 -2.34 -19.67
CA LYS A 85 -4.47 -1.37 -18.98
C LYS A 85 -4.24 -1.35 -17.46
N ASP A 86 -3.97 -2.51 -16.88
CA ASP A 86 -3.68 -2.66 -15.45
C ASP A 86 -2.29 -2.15 -15.08
N SER A 87 -1.38 -2.04 -16.05
CA SER A 87 -0.04 -1.49 -15.85
C SER A 87 -0.06 -0.01 -15.48
N ARG A 88 -1.12 0.74 -15.88
CA ARG A 88 -1.25 2.16 -15.52
C ARG A 88 -1.35 2.33 -14.00
N PHE A 89 -2.11 1.47 -13.31
CA PHE A 89 -2.18 1.49 -11.86
C PHE A 89 -0.81 1.24 -11.23
N LEU A 90 -0.12 0.21 -11.69
CA LEU A 90 1.20 -0.13 -11.17
C LEU A 90 2.29 0.88 -11.56
N ALA A 91 2.24 1.36 -12.80
CA ALA A 91 3.17 2.40 -13.26
C ALA A 91 3.00 3.71 -12.48
N ASN A 92 1.75 4.15 -12.29
CA ASN A 92 1.45 5.30 -11.47
C ASN A 92 1.84 5.05 -10.00
N GLY A 93 1.53 3.87 -9.46
CA GLY A 93 1.89 3.49 -8.12
C GLY A 93 3.40 3.59 -7.89
N ARG A 94 4.22 3.04 -8.77
CA ARG A 94 5.68 3.18 -8.68
C ARG A 94 6.14 4.63 -8.77
N LEU A 95 5.55 5.38 -9.69
CA LEU A 95 5.82 6.80 -9.82
C LEU A 95 5.50 7.56 -8.54
N PHE A 96 4.36 7.26 -7.91
CA PHE A 96 3.98 7.85 -6.63
C PHE A 96 4.89 7.43 -5.48
N LEU A 97 5.33 6.19 -5.50
CA LEU A 97 6.14 5.62 -4.44
C LEU A 97 7.63 5.97 -4.58
N GLY A 98 7.99 6.65 -5.67
CA GLY A 98 9.35 7.13 -5.88
C GLY A 98 10.36 6.01 -6.13
N TYR A 99 9.94 4.87 -6.67
CA TYR A 99 10.84 3.78 -7.01
C TYR A 99 10.68 3.28 -8.44
N GLY A 100 11.65 2.52 -8.92
CA GLY A 100 11.71 2.00 -10.29
C GLY A 100 12.49 2.89 -11.25
N SER A 101 12.44 2.56 -12.54
CA SER A 101 13.28 3.18 -13.60
C SER A 101 13.11 4.69 -13.77
N LYS A 102 12.00 5.25 -13.28
CA LYS A 102 11.75 6.71 -13.31
C LYS A 102 12.20 7.44 -12.04
N CYS A 103 12.82 6.74 -11.13
CA CYS A 103 13.39 7.31 -9.90
C CYS A 103 14.85 6.88 -9.79
N PRO A 104 15.76 7.58 -10.48
CA PRO A 104 17.18 7.18 -10.57
C PRO A 104 17.89 7.04 -9.23
N ASP A 105 17.41 7.75 -8.21
CA ASP A 105 17.99 7.70 -6.86
C ASP A 105 17.35 6.59 -5.98
N SER A 106 16.39 5.84 -6.51
CA SER A 106 15.76 4.78 -5.74
C SER A 106 16.61 3.52 -5.71
N GLN A 107 17.04 3.14 -4.51
CA GLN A 107 17.70 1.86 -4.24
C GLN A 107 16.75 0.79 -3.71
N ILE A 108 15.43 1.02 -3.84
CA ILE A 108 14.43 0.08 -3.35
C ILE A 108 14.27 -1.05 -4.35
N ASP A 109 14.65 -2.25 -3.91
CA ASP A 109 14.38 -3.49 -4.64
C ASP A 109 12.88 -3.82 -4.55
N ASP A 110 12.20 -3.74 -5.69
CA ASP A 110 10.77 -3.91 -5.81
C ASP A 110 10.30 -5.32 -5.36
N ASP A 111 11.09 -6.35 -5.64
CA ASP A 111 10.70 -7.72 -5.32
C ASP A 111 10.93 -8.09 -3.86
N LYS A 112 12.02 -7.60 -3.27
CA LYS A 112 12.48 -8.03 -1.95
C LYS A 112 12.14 -7.07 -0.82
N LYS A 113 11.91 -5.81 -1.15
CA LYS A 113 11.77 -4.73 -0.15
C LYS A 113 10.45 -3.98 -0.18
N VAL A 114 9.59 -4.26 -1.17
CA VAL A 114 8.28 -3.64 -1.29
C VAL A 114 7.18 -4.68 -1.22
N VAL A 115 6.22 -4.49 -0.33
CA VAL A 115 5.05 -5.36 -0.20
C VAL A 115 3.78 -4.59 -0.55
N TRP A 116 3.02 -5.12 -1.51
CA TRP A 116 1.70 -4.63 -1.87
C TRP A 116 0.61 -5.58 -1.36
N THR A 117 -0.34 -5.05 -0.62
CA THR A 117 -1.47 -5.80 -0.10
C THR A 117 -2.74 -4.94 -0.02
N ASN A 118 -3.80 -5.48 0.54
CA ASN A 118 -5.03 -4.77 0.84
C ASN A 118 -5.43 -4.99 2.30
N LEU A 119 -6.22 -4.06 2.86
CA LEU A 119 -6.84 -4.25 4.19
C LEU A 119 -7.72 -5.49 4.23
N SER A 120 -8.44 -5.75 3.13
CA SER A 120 -9.17 -7.00 2.93
C SER A 120 -8.78 -7.61 1.59
N PRO A 121 -8.46 -8.91 1.52
CA PRO A 121 -8.15 -9.56 0.26
C PRO A 121 -9.40 -9.86 -0.59
N PHE A 122 -10.60 -9.70 -0.04
CA PHE A 122 -11.86 -10.04 -0.69
C PHE A 122 -12.29 -8.96 -1.69
N GLU A 123 -12.79 -9.43 -2.83
CA GLU A 123 -13.26 -8.58 -3.91
C GLU A 123 -14.58 -7.87 -3.58
N SER A 124 -14.73 -6.64 -4.10
CA SER A 124 -16.02 -5.98 -4.15
C SER A 124 -16.17 -5.08 -5.38
N SER A 125 -17.41 -4.84 -5.80
CA SER A 125 -17.71 -4.04 -6.98
C SER A 125 -17.59 -2.53 -6.75
N LYS A 126 -17.73 -2.07 -5.49
CA LYS A 126 -17.74 -0.65 -5.13
C LYS A 126 -16.91 -0.32 -3.88
N GLY A 127 -15.75 -0.96 -3.75
CA GLY A 127 -14.90 -0.74 -2.58
C GLY A 127 -15.56 -1.18 -1.27
N VAL A 128 -15.17 -0.55 -0.16
CA VAL A 128 -15.61 -0.92 1.19
C VAL A 128 -17.13 -0.95 1.36
N SER A 129 -17.86 -0.06 0.70
CA SER A 129 -19.32 0.04 0.88
C SER A 129 -20.09 -1.22 0.51
N ASN A 130 -19.54 -2.06 -0.36
CA ASN A 130 -20.17 -3.32 -0.80
C ASN A 130 -19.48 -4.55 -0.22
N LEU A 131 -18.41 -4.39 0.54
CA LEU A 131 -17.75 -5.48 1.20
C LEU A 131 -18.53 -5.85 2.48
N LYS A 132 -18.79 -7.14 2.70
CA LYS A 132 -19.41 -7.59 3.94
C LYS A 132 -18.51 -7.27 5.12
N LYS A 133 -19.11 -6.80 6.22
CA LYS A 133 -18.37 -6.37 7.42
C LYS A 133 -17.43 -7.45 7.96
N GLU A 134 -17.86 -8.70 7.93
CA GLU A 134 -17.05 -9.84 8.34
C GLU A 134 -15.79 -9.99 7.48
N LEU A 135 -15.94 -9.94 6.16
CA LEU A 135 -14.80 -10.04 5.22
C LEU A 135 -13.80 -8.90 5.39
N LEU A 136 -14.29 -7.70 5.70
CA LEU A 136 -13.44 -6.57 6.01
C LEU A 136 -12.71 -6.76 7.34
N ALA A 137 -13.43 -7.15 8.39
CA ALA A 137 -12.87 -7.33 9.73
C ALA A 137 -11.78 -8.39 9.77
N GLU A 138 -12.02 -9.55 9.16
CA GLU A 138 -11.03 -10.63 9.11
C GLU A 138 -9.83 -10.27 8.23
N GLY A 139 -10.07 -9.58 7.11
CA GLY A 139 -8.99 -9.05 6.28
C GLY A 139 -8.10 -8.06 7.05
N ILE A 140 -8.69 -7.14 7.79
CA ILE A 140 -7.95 -6.17 8.60
C ILE A 140 -7.09 -6.88 9.66
N LYS A 141 -7.63 -7.87 10.37
CA LYS A 141 -6.87 -8.66 11.35
C LYS A 141 -5.63 -9.31 10.71
N SER A 142 -5.83 -9.92 9.53
CA SER A 142 -4.73 -10.54 8.77
C SER A 142 -3.66 -9.52 8.39
N THR A 143 -4.07 -8.36 7.91
CA THR A 143 -3.15 -7.29 7.50
C THR A 143 -2.39 -6.71 8.69
N ILE A 144 -3.03 -6.59 9.85
CA ILE A 144 -2.36 -6.17 11.10
C ILE A 144 -1.29 -7.17 11.52
N GLU A 145 -1.60 -8.46 11.50
CA GLU A 145 -0.61 -9.50 11.79
C GLU A 145 0.56 -9.43 10.80
N LEU A 146 0.27 -9.25 9.51
CA LEU A 146 1.29 -9.11 8.48
C LEU A 146 2.19 -7.89 8.72
N ILE A 147 1.64 -6.73 9.08
CA ILE A 147 2.41 -5.54 9.44
C ILE A 147 3.35 -5.84 10.62
N ASN A 148 2.86 -6.54 11.64
CA ASN A 148 3.66 -6.90 12.81
C ASN A 148 4.79 -7.89 12.50
N ILE A 149 4.57 -8.82 11.58
CA ILE A 149 5.61 -9.77 11.12
C ILE A 149 6.66 -9.05 10.27
N LEU A 150 6.23 -8.25 9.30
CA LEU A 150 7.11 -7.60 8.34
C LEU A 150 7.85 -6.41 8.93
N ARG A 151 7.23 -5.67 9.86
CA ARG A 151 7.75 -4.44 10.45
C ARG A 151 8.34 -3.49 9.41
N PRO A 152 7.54 -3.09 8.38
CA PRO A 152 8.05 -2.25 7.31
C PRO A 152 8.57 -0.92 7.86
N LYS A 153 9.54 -0.30 7.21
CA LYS A 153 10.04 1.02 7.62
C LYS A 153 8.99 2.12 7.41
N LYS A 154 8.09 1.93 6.42
CA LYS A 154 7.04 2.90 6.07
C LYS A 154 5.82 2.19 5.52
N ILE A 155 4.64 2.80 5.74
CA ILE A 155 3.35 2.31 5.24
C ILE A 155 2.69 3.40 4.41
N VAL A 156 2.20 3.03 3.22
CA VAL A 156 1.41 3.90 2.36
C VAL A 156 0.04 3.27 2.13
N PHE A 157 -1.01 3.97 2.54
CA PHE A 157 -2.37 3.59 2.25
C PHE A 157 -2.82 4.23 0.92
N MET A 158 -3.20 3.38 -0.03
CA MET A 158 -3.71 3.82 -1.32
C MET A 158 -5.21 4.00 -1.27
N GLU A 159 -5.65 5.09 -0.90
CA GLU A 159 -6.96 5.70 -0.74
C GLU A 159 -7.01 6.40 0.60
N THR A 160 -7.55 7.61 0.59
CA THR A 160 -7.67 8.42 1.82
C THR A 160 -8.46 7.71 2.91
N ASN A 161 -9.42 6.86 2.51
CA ASN A 161 -10.25 6.11 3.45
C ASN A 161 -9.57 4.82 3.98
N ALA A 162 -8.48 4.35 3.38
CA ALA A 162 -7.87 3.09 3.81
C ALA A 162 -7.26 3.20 5.21
N PHE A 163 -6.54 4.29 5.48
CA PHE A 163 -5.98 4.55 6.81
C PHE A 163 -7.07 4.79 7.86
N GLU A 164 -8.08 5.58 7.52
CA GLU A 164 -9.23 5.80 8.39
C GLU A 164 -9.99 4.49 8.66
N THR A 165 -10.17 3.64 7.65
CA THR A 165 -10.79 2.32 7.81
C THR A 165 -10.02 1.45 8.78
N LEU A 166 -8.69 1.39 8.67
CA LEU A 166 -7.86 0.66 9.63
C LEU A 166 -8.06 1.22 11.05
N ARG A 167 -7.86 2.52 11.22
CA ARG A 167 -7.96 3.20 12.50
C ARG A 167 -9.31 3.00 13.21
N ASN A 168 -10.41 3.07 12.46
CA ASN A 168 -11.76 2.99 13.01
C ASN A 168 -12.22 1.55 13.32
N ASN A 169 -11.52 0.55 12.79
CA ASN A 169 -11.91 -0.85 12.98
C ASN A 169 -11.00 -1.62 13.93
N MET A 170 -9.89 -1.03 14.38
CA MET A 170 -8.88 -1.78 15.11
C MET A 170 -8.15 -0.93 16.17
N ASP A 171 -8.62 -0.99 17.40
CA ASP A 171 -7.86 -0.45 18.55
C ASP A 171 -6.49 -1.10 18.70
N GLU A 172 -6.36 -2.36 18.29
CA GLU A 172 -5.12 -3.15 18.33
C GLU A 172 -4.05 -2.64 17.36
N ALA A 173 -4.45 -1.96 16.28
CA ALA A 173 -3.51 -1.43 15.30
C ALA A 173 -2.67 -0.27 15.84
N LYS A 174 -3.07 0.33 16.97
CA LYS A 174 -2.43 1.55 17.50
C LYS A 174 -2.11 2.54 16.37
N ALA A 175 -3.15 2.84 15.59
CA ALA A 175 -3.05 3.73 14.44
C ALA A 175 -3.44 5.14 14.86
N ASP A 176 -2.51 6.07 14.73
CA ASP A 176 -2.68 7.46 15.12
C ASP A 176 -2.49 8.40 13.94
N THR A 177 -3.42 9.35 13.78
CA THR A 177 -3.23 10.48 12.86
C THR A 177 -2.49 11.59 13.59
N ILE A 178 -1.25 11.84 13.15
CA ILE A 178 -0.45 12.95 13.66
C ILE A 178 -0.91 14.26 13.03
N LYS A 179 -1.19 14.23 11.72
CA LYS A 179 -1.59 15.43 10.99
C LYS A 179 -2.52 15.10 9.82
N SER A 180 -3.53 15.93 9.68
CA SER A 180 -4.40 15.94 8.51
C SER A 180 -4.08 17.18 7.67
N ILE A 181 -3.72 16.99 6.42
CA ILE A 181 -3.30 18.06 5.53
C ILE A 181 -4.27 18.15 4.37
N GLN A 182 -4.97 19.27 4.24
CA GLN A 182 -5.73 19.56 3.04
C GLN A 182 -4.79 20.06 1.95
N VAL A 183 -4.45 19.19 1.01
CA VAL A 183 -3.46 19.48 -0.03
C VAL A 183 -4.07 20.35 -1.14
N PHE A 184 -5.37 20.10 -1.45
CA PHE A 184 -6.19 20.86 -2.40
C PHE A 184 -7.64 20.90 -1.92
N ASP A 185 -8.50 21.66 -2.57
CA ASP A 185 -9.88 21.99 -2.14
C ASP A 185 -10.71 20.76 -1.71
N ASN A 186 -10.50 19.60 -2.29
CA ASN A 186 -11.24 18.38 -1.96
C ASN A 186 -10.32 17.22 -1.56
N LEU A 187 -9.03 17.49 -1.31
CA LEU A 187 -8.08 16.45 -1.04
C LEU A 187 -7.38 16.57 0.28
N LYS A 188 -7.65 15.63 1.12
CA LYS A 188 -7.08 15.49 2.44
C LYS A 188 -6.09 14.33 2.46
N TRP A 189 -4.94 14.55 3.05
CA TRP A 189 -3.95 13.55 3.37
C TRP A 189 -3.90 13.34 4.87
N GLU A 190 -3.74 12.10 5.27
CA GLU A 190 -3.48 11.77 6.65
C GLU A 190 -2.07 11.24 6.78
N ILE A 191 -1.32 11.86 7.66
CA ILE A 191 0.03 11.46 8.06
C ILE A 191 -0.09 10.98 9.49
N GLY A 192 0.44 9.80 9.77
CA GLY A 192 0.31 9.22 11.08
C GLY A 192 1.29 8.08 11.33
N THR A 193 0.91 7.20 12.22
CA THR A 193 1.67 5.97 12.53
C THR A 193 0.72 4.78 12.66
N VAL A 194 1.25 3.58 12.39
CA VAL A 194 0.64 2.29 12.71
C VAL A 194 1.69 1.49 13.46
N PHE A 195 1.42 1.13 14.71
CA PHE A 195 2.41 0.51 15.62
C PHE A 195 3.72 1.30 15.73
N GLY A 196 3.63 2.64 15.67
CA GLY A 196 4.81 3.52 15.64
C GLY A 196 5.53 3.56 14.30
N ILE A 197 5.09 2.80 13.29
CA ILE A 197 5.64 2.83 11.94
C ILE A 197 5.04 4.02 11.19
N PRO A 198 5.87 4.88 10.58
CA PRO A 198 5.40 5.99 9.78
C PRO A 198 4.42 5.59 8.68
N ALA A 199 3.27 6.27 8.62
CA ALA A 199 2.18 5.96 7.72
C ALA A 199 1.61 7.21 7.03
N VAL A 200 1.22 7.09 5.78
CA VAL A 200 0.53 8.16 5.04
C VAL A 200 -0.59 7.58 4.19
N SER A 201 -1.71 8.28 4.11
CA SER A 201 -2.75 7.99 3.13
C SER A 201 -2.62 8.89 1.91
N ILE A 202 -2.78 8.32 0.73
CA ILE A 202 -2.70 9.03 -0.55
C ILE A 202 -3.91 8.72 -1.41
N LEU A 203 -4.08 9.49 -2.48
CA LEU A 203 -5.09 9.19 -3.47
C LEU A 203 -4.75 7.90 -4.21
N HIS A 204 -5.81 7.13 -4.54
CA HIS A 204 -5.64 5.90 -5.31
C HIS A 204 -5.01 6.20 -6.69
N PRO A 205 -3.97 5.47 -7.12
CA PRO A 205 -3.24 5.75 -8.37
C PRO A 205 -4.06 5.69 -9.65
N SER A 206 -5.21 5.00 -9.63
CA SER A 206 -6.14 4.97 -10.77
C SER A 206 -7.12 6.14 -10.78
N SER A 207 -7.09 7.02 -9.80
CA SER A 207 -7.89 8.22 -9.80
C SER A 207 -7.60 9.06 -11.05
N ARG A 208 -8.66 9.51 -11.71
CA ARG A 208 -8.55 10.33 -12.94
C ARG A 208 -8.06 11.74 -12.68
N ASP A 209 -8.00 12.14 -11.42
CA ASP A 209 -7.58 13.48 -11.08
C ASP A 209 -6.09 13.68 -11.34
N TRP A 210 -5.82 14.55 -12.23
CA TRP A 210 -4.56 15.08 -12.73
C TRP A 210 -3.60 15.60 -11.67
N MET A 211 -3.98 15.51 -10.46
CA MET A 211 -3.24 15.87 -9.27
C MET A 211 -2.11 14.88 -8.95
N VAL A 212 -1.99 13.83 -9.78
CA VAL A 212 -0.98 12.79 -9.71
C VAL A 212 0.41 13.33 -9.35
N SER A 213 0.83 14.38 -10.05
CA SER A 213 2.15 14.98 -9.81
C SER A 213 2.27 15.67 -8.44
N LYS A 214 1.17 16.10 -7.88
CA LYS A 214 1.17 16.82 -6.60
C LYS A 214 1.16 15.88 -5.40
N TYR A 215 0.57 14.69 -5.57
CA TYR A 215 0.62 13.62 -4.56
C TYR A 215 1.97 12.95 -4.50
N PHE A 216 2.57 12.78 -5.65
CA PHE A 216 3.87 12.19 -5.79
C PHE A 216 4.92 12.85 -4.89
N ILE A 217 4.90 14.16 -4.79
CA ILE A 217 5.89 14.90 -4.00
C ILE A 217 5.77 14.61 -2.53
N SER A 218 4.57 14.58 -2.01
CA SER A 218 4.40 14.32 -0.59
C SER A 218 4.77 12.88 -0.26
N LEU A 219 4.56 11.98 -1.20
CA LEU A 219 5.02 10.62 -1.04
C LEU A 219 6.54 10.52 -1.12
N PHE A 220 7.16 11.23 -2.05
CA PHE A 220 8.60 11.34 -2.13
C PHE A 220 9.20 11.91 -0.83
N LEU A 221 8.64 13.00 -0.34
CA LEU A 221 9.06 13.59 0.92
C LEU A 221 8.86 12.64 2.10
N PHE A 222 7.76 11.92 2.14
CA PHE A 222 7.50 10.90 3.14
C PHE A 222 8.49 9.74 3.07
N LEU A 223 8.76 9.22 1.89
CA LEU A 223 9.71 8.14 1.68
C LEU A 223 11.12 8.53 2.12
N HIS A 224 11.47 9.80 1.94
CA HIS A 224 12.75 10.36 2.41
C HIS A 224 12.72 10.83 3.87
N ASN A 225 11.71 10.43 4.64
CA ASN A 225 11.52 10.80 6.06
C ASN A 225 11.25 12.30 6.32
N LEU A 226 11.16 13.13 5.28
CA LEU A 226 11.00 14.57 5.45
C LEU A 226 9.65 14.93 6.06
N ILE A 227 8.58 14.18 5.71
CA ILE A 227 7.23 14.47 6.21
C ILE A 227 7.15 14.25 7.72
N ILE A 228 7.63 13.11 8.21
CA ILE A 228 7.41 12.71 9.60
C ILE A 228 8.29 13.50 10.56
N HIS A 229 9.53 13.79 10.18
CA HIS A 229 10.46 14.53 11.04
C HIS A 229 10.29 16.04 10.98
N GLU A 230 9.85 16.58 9.85
CA GLU A 230 9.84 18.03 9.68
C GLU A 230 8.44 18.65 9.74
N PHE A 231 7.39 17.93 9.31
CA PHE A 231 6.06 18.51 9.14
C PHE A 231 5.22 18.68 10.41
N PRO A 232 5.38 17.92 11.49
CA PRO A 232 4.64 18.20 12.71
C PRO A 232 4.79 19.64 13.18
N ASP A 233 5.97 20.22 13.00
CA ASP A 233 6.31 21.55 13.50
C ASP A 233 6.22 22.68 12.45
N LYS A 234 5.96 22.34 11.19
CA LYS A 234 5.88 23.32 10.11
C LYS A 234 4.44 23.78 9.83
N SER A 235 4.32 25.07 9.45
CA SER A 235 3.04 25.59 8.99
C SER A 235 2.60 24.94 7.67
N LEU A 236 1.28 24.90 7.39
CA LEU A 236 0.76 24.41 6.10
C LEU A 236 1.35 25.16 4.90
N LYS A 237 1.70 26.43 5.07
CA LYS A 237 2.32 27.25 4.03
C LYS A 237 3.73 26.75 3.72
N ASP A 238 4.51 26.43 4.75
CA ASP A 238 5.88 25.94 4.60
C ASP A 238 5.90 24.53 4.02
N ILE A 239 4.99 23.68 4.46
CA ILE A 239 4.79 22.34 3.87
C ILE A 239 4.51 22.44 2.38
N ARG A 240 3.56 23.30 1.96
CA ARG A 240 3.22 23.50 0.54
C ARG A 240 4.41 24.07 -0.26
N LYS A 241 5.20 24.94 0.33
CA LYS A 241 6.40 25.50 -0.31
C LYS A 241 7.46 24.43 -0.53
N THR A 242 7.76 23.64 0.50
CA THR A 242 8.69 22.49 0.40
C THR A 242 8.24 21.52 -0.69
N MET A 243 6.97 21.13 -0.68
CA MET A 243 6.40 20.23 -1.68
C MET A 243 6.54 20.76 -3.10
N ARG A 244 6.34 22.06 -3.33
CA ARG A 244 6.51 22.66 -4.68
C ARG A 244 7.97 22.67 -5.13
N ASN A 245 8.88 22.93 -4.23
CA ASN A 245 10.31 22.93 -4.55
C ASN A 245 10.79 21.55 -4.94
N GLU A 246 10.43 20.55 -4.16
CA GLU A 246 10.76 19.14 -4.46
C GLU A 246 10.13 18.68 -5.78
N LEU A 247 8.89 19.09 -6.09
CA LEU A 247 8.28 18.79 -7.39
C LEU A 247 9.11 19.33 -8.55
N ASN A 248 9.56 20.55 -8.44
CA ASN A 248 10.32 21.18 -9.52
C ASN A 248 11.67 20.48 -9.74
N LEU A 249 12.37 20.14 -8.65
CA LEU A 249 13.61 19.37 -8.70
C LEU A 249 13.37 17.99 -9.33
N TRP A 250 12.30 17.33 -8.94
CA TRP A 250 11.98 16.01 -9.45
C TRP A 250 11.57 16.01 -10.92
N LYS A 251 10.81 17.02 -11.38
CA LYS A 251 10.50 17.20 -12.82
C LYS A 251 11.77 17.39 -13.66
N GLN A 252 12.72 18.15 -13.16
CA GLN A 252 14.00 18.35 -13.84
C GLN A 252 14.79 17.04 -13.96
N ARG A 253 14.80 16.21 -12.90
CA ARG A 253 15.46 14.89 -12.92
C ARG A 253 14.82 13.91 -13.89
N ILE A 254 13.47 13.88 -13.98
CA ILE A 254 12.78 13.02 -14.96
C ILE A 254 13.06 13.48 -16.39
N GLN A 255 13.01 14.77 -16.67
CA GLN A 255 13.32 15.29 -17.99
C GLN A 255 14.73 14.91 -18.42
N ALA A 256 15.70 14.99 -17.52
CA ALA A 256 17.08 14.56 -17.81
C ALA A 256 17.24 13.06 -18.11
N VAL A 257 16.33 12.21 -17.59
CA VAL A 257 16.34 10.76 -17.86
C VAL A 257 15.60 10.41 -19.16
N ASP A 258 14.57 11.17 -19.52
CA ASP A 258 13.84 10.96 -20.77
C ASP A 258 14.65 11.48 -22.02
N GLU A 259 15.73 12.25 -21.77
CA GLU A 259 16.68 12.75 -22.81
C GLU A 259 17.92 11.86 -23.00
N LEU A 260 18.10 10.82 -22.16
CA LEU A 260 19.12 9.77 -22.29
C LEU A 260 18.54 8.50 -22.94
#